data_75ddda40cf94192ea4c3533cadd9c215
#
_entry.id   75ddda40cf94192ea4c3533cadd9c215
#
_cell.length_a   1.000
_cell.length_b   1.000
_cell.length_c   1.000
_cell.angle_alpha   90.00
_cell.angle_beta   90.00
_cell.angle_gamma   90.00
#
_symmetry.space_group_name_H-M   'P 1'
#
loop_
_entity.id
_entity.type
_entity.pdbx_description
1 polymer ?
#
loop_
_entity_poly.entity_id
_entity_poly.type
_entity_poly.pdbx_seq_one_letter_code
_entity_poly.pdbx_strand_id
1 'polypeptide(L)'
;MSVTGWPDGEATRSGLAVGDMFGALNAGVGICASLYRREITGKGNYIDVALVDSIVSAMEAKIMTYFNENHKIYGRWGNKYSASSPYDSFNAKDTTFVIASGTDKHWGMLCDAMGHPEYKDDPRFCDTETRKKNDKYLREVIHEWSADKTAAECVEIIDKAGVPAARIYNVEDVVTDPGIAEDREMIVKVKAPAAHPEAGEDGELTVVGSAIKMPLTPMQYGQAAGDIGANNDEIFKELGFSEDKLAELKEKHVIN
;
A
#
# COMPACT_ATOMS: atom_id res chain seq x y z
N MET A 1 -5.34 -14.56 -1.54
CA MET A 1 -5.42 -15.08 -2.93
C MET A 1 -6.86 -15.36 -3.37
N SER A 2 -7.72 -15.96 -2.57
CA SER A 2 -9.12 -16.27 -2.96
C SER A 2 -9.95 -15.05 -3.38
N VAL A 3 -9.57 -13.85 -2.95
CA VAL A 3 -10.23 -12.57 -3.25
C VAL A 3 -9.39 -11.64 -4.14
N THR A 4 -8.24 -12.11 -4.65
CA THR A 4 -7.32 -11.32 -5.46
C THR A 4 -7.13 -11.98 -6.83
N GLY A 5 -7.28 -11.22 -7.91
CA GLY A 5 -7.18 -11.65 -9.31
C GLY A 5 -8.47 -11.44 -10.08
N TRP A 6 -8.46 -11.81 -11.35
CA TRP A 6 -9.62 -11.71 -12.24
C TRP A 6 -10.65 -12.81 -11.95
N PRO A 7 -11.96 -12.56 -12.15
CA PRO A 7 -13.03 -13.52 -11.83
C PRO A 7 -12.80 -14.91 -12.41
N ASP A 8 -12.45 -14.98 -13.69
CA ASP A 8 -12.27 -16.22 -14.44
C ASP A 8 -10.81 -16.69 -14.52
N GLY A 9 -9.89 -16.00 -13.83
CA GLY A 9 -8.47 -16.34 -13.80
C GLY A 9 -8.09 -17.18 -12.59
N GLU A 10 -6.79 -17.47 -12.46
CA GLU A 10 -6.23 -18.10 -11.28
C GLU A 10 -6.22 -17.16 -10.07
N ALA A 11 -6.19 -17.73 -8.88
CA ALA A 11 -6.03 -16.97 -7.64
C ALA A 11 -4.62 -16.34 -7.60
N THR A 12 -4.57 -15.01 -7.61
CA THR A 12 -3.33 -14.25 -7.76
C THR A 12 -2.81 -13.79 -6.38
N ARG A 13 -1.49 -13.85 -6.21
CA ARG A 13 -0.82 -13.26 -5.05
C ARG A 13 -0.77 -11.73 -5.22
N SER A 14 -0.94 -10.99 -4.12
CA SER A 14 -0.56 -9.58 -4.07
C SER A 14 0.93 -9.41 -4.38
N GLY A 15 1.30 -8.37 -5.11
CA GLY A 15 2.71 -8.02 -5.37
C GLY A 15 3.50 -7.66 -4.10
N LEU A 16 2.82 -7.30 -3.03
CA LEU A 16 3.39 -6.96 -1.74
C LEU A 16 3.24 -8.11 -0.74
N ALA A 17 4.11 -8.14 0.27
CA ALA A 17 4.03 -9.07 1.41
C ALA A 17 2.95 -8.59 2.41
N VAL A 18 1.69 -8.63 1.98
CA VAL A 18 0.55 -8.04 2.70
C VAL A 18 0.41 -8.61 4.12
N GLY A 19 0.65 -9.93 4.30
CA GLY A 19 0.59 -10.58 5.62
C GLY A 19 1.60 -10.00 6.59
N ASP A 20 2.85 -9.87 6.15
CA ASP A 20 3.95 -9.32 6.96
C ASP A 20 3.69 -7.85 7.29
N MET A 21 3.25 -7.06 6.31
CA MET A 21 2.93 -5.64 6.50
C MET A 21 1.80 -5.43 7.52
N PHE A 22 0.69 -6.15 7.38
CA PHE A 22 -0.42 -6.07 8.34
C PHE A 22 -0.02 -6.60 9.72
N GLY A 23 0.75 -7.68 9.77
CA GLY A 23 1.29 -8.21 11.02
C GLY A 23 2.17 -7.18 11.74
N ALA A 24 3.10 -6.56 11.02
CA ALA A 24 3.97 -5.52 11.56
C ALA A 24 3.19 -4.29 12.07
N LEU A 25 2.19 -3.82 11.31
CA LEU A 25 1.34 -2.70 11.72
C LEU A 25 0.52 -3.04 12.98
N ASN A 26 -0.09 -4.22 13.05
CA ASN A 26 -0.83 -4.68 14.24
C ASN A 26 0.10 -4.83 15.46
N ALA A 27 1.31 -5.35 15.27
CA ALA A 27 2.31 -5.43 16.32
C ALA A 27 2.70 -4.02 16.82
N GLY A 28 2.96 -3.08 15.91
CA GLY A 28 3.26 -1.68 16.27
C GLY A 28 2.16 -1.04 17.10
N VAL A 29 0.89 -1.18 16.69
CA VAL A 29 -0.25 -0.67 17.45
C VAL A 29 -0.35 -1.35 18.83
N GLY A 30 -0.19 -2.68 18.89
CA GLY A 30 -0.19 -3.45 20.15
C GLY A 30 0.91 -3.00 21.09
N ILE A 31 2.14 -2.76 20.60
CA ILE A 31 3.28 -2.26 21.38
C ILE A 31 2.97 -0.87 21.95
N CYS A 32 2.51 0.07 21.12
CA CYS A 32 2.17 1.42 21.57
C CYS A 32 1.08 1.39 22.64
N ALA A 33 0.03 0.61 22.47
CA ALA A 33 -1.05 0.46 23.44
C ALA A 33 -0.54 -0.16 24.77
N SER A 34 0.36 -1.14 24.70
CA SER A 34 0.96 -1.78 25.88
C SER A 34 1.93 -0.86 26.62
N LEU A 35 2.70 -0.05 25.91
CA LEU A 35 3.55 0.99 26.51
C LEU A 35 2.72 2.04 27.24
N TYR A 36 1.65 2.53 26.59
CA TYR A 36 0.72 3.47 27.22
C TYR A 36 0.07 2.88 28.47
N ARG A 37 -0.40 1.62 28.42
CA ARG A 37 -0.91 0.91 29.59
C ARG A 37 0.14 0.79 30.71
N ARG A 38 1.39 0.51 30.37
CA ARG A 38 2.50 0.41 31.32
C ARG A 38 2.74 1.73 32.04
N GLU A 39 2.66 2.87 31.37
CA GLU A 39 2.77 4.20 32.01
C GLU A 39 1.66 4.44 33.06
N ILE A 40 0.45 3.94 32.80
CA ILE A 40 -0.68 4.12 33.73
C ILE A 40 -0.65 3.12 34.89
N THR A 41 -0.28 1.87 34.62
CA THR A 41 -0.47 0.75 35.58
C THR A 41 0.82 0.23 36.20
N GLY A 42 1.98 0.62 35.67
CA GLY A 42 3.28 0.06 36.02
C GLY A 42 3.50 -1.39 35.54
N LYS A 43 2.56 -1.96 34.74
CA LYS A 43 2.62 -3.38 34.33
C LYS A 43 2.71 -3.50 32.82
N GLY A 44 3.70 -4.27 32.37
CA GLY A 44 3.83 -4.70 30.96
C GLY A 44 2.70 -5.62 30.52
N ASN A 45 2.78 -6.06 29.26
CA ASN A 45 1.85 -7.01 28.66
C ASN A 45 2.62 -7.96 27.72
N TYR A 46 2.09 -9.16 27.55
CA TYR A 46 2.48 -10.05 26.44
C TYR A 46 1.58 -9.75 25.25
N ILE A 47 2.19 -9.66 24.06
CA ILE A 47 1.48 -9.32 22.84
C ILE A 47 1.72 -10.47 21.85
N ASP A 48 0.63 -11.11 21.44
CA ASP A 48 0.63 -12.14 20.40
C ASP A 48 -0.02 -11.58 19.14
N VAL A 49 0.69 -11.65 18.01
CA VAL A 49 0.23 -11.19 16.70
C VAL A 49 0.53 -12.25 15.66
N ALA A 50 -0.50 -12.96 15.22
CA ALA A 50 -0.37 -13.89 14.12
C ALA A 50 -0.59 -13.21 12.76
N LEU A 51 0.23 -13.57 11.76
CA LEU A 51 0.07 -13.07 10.39
C LEU A 51 -1.29 -13.47 9.79
N VAL A 52 -1.76 -14.69 10.11
CA VAL A 52 -3.07 -15.17 9.64
C VAL A 52 -4.20 -14.32 10.21
N ASP A 53 -4.18 -14.00 11.50
CA ASP A 53 -5.20 -13.18 12.15
C ASP A 53 -5.24 -11.77 11.56
N SER A 54 -4.07 -11.23 11.25
CA SER A 54 -3.93 -9.92 10.60
C SER A 54 -4.57 -9.91 9.20
N ILE A 55 -4.39 -10.98 8.41
CA ILE A 55 -5.05 -11.12 7.10
C ILE A 55 -6.55 -11.34 7.25
N VAL A 56 -6.99 -12.14 8.22
CA VAL A 56 -8.43 -12.35 8.50
C VAL A 56 -9.09 -11.02 8.86
N SER A 57 -8.45 -10.20 9.70
CA SER A 57 -8.93 -8.87 10.03
C SER A 57 -9.05 -7.95 8.80
N ALA A 58 -8.08 -8.00 7.88
CA ALA A 58 -8.13 -7.24 6.63
C ALA A 58 -9.22 -7.72 5.64
N MET A 59 -9.77 -8.92 5.83
CA MET A 59 -10.88 -9.46 5.02
C MET A 59 -12.27 -9.07 5.53
N GLU A 60 -12.36 -8.20 6.51
CA GLU A 60 -13.56 -7.75 7.24
C GLU A 60 -14.86 -7.81 6.42
N ALA A 61 -15.00 -7.02 5.37
CA ALA A 61 -16.21 -6.93 4.54
C ALA A 61 -16.58 -8.28 3.88
N LYS A 62 -15.60 -9.09 3.48
CA LYS A 62 -15.83 -10.39 2.82
C LYS A 62 -16.36 -11.42 3.82
N ILE A 63 -15.83 -11.40 5.03
CA ILE A 63 -16.26 -12.29 6.12
C ILE A 63 -17.66 -11.90 6.60
N MET A 64 -17.91 -10.60 6.81
CA MET A 64 -19.23 -10.12 7.22
C MET A 64 -20.30 -10.45 6.18
N THR A 65 -20.00 -10.30 4.89
CA THR A 65 -20.92 -10.68 3.83
C THR A 65 -21.22 -12.19 3.83
N TYR A 66 -20.23 -13.04 4.06
CA TYR A 66 -20.44 -14.47 4.16
C TYR A 66 -21.49 -14.81 5.23
N PHE A 67 -21.42 -14.21 6.42
CA PHE A 67 -22.39 -14.47 7.49
C PHE A 67 -23.75 -13.81 7.27
N ASN A 68 -23.81 -12.66 6.63
CA ASN A 68 -25.03 -11.84 6.50
C ASN A 68 -25.78 -12.07 5.18
N GLU A 69 -25.17 -12.65 4.17
CA GLU A 69 -25.78 -12.94 2.86
C GLU A 69 -25.87 -14.45 2.57
N ASN A 70 -26.45 -15.21 3.49
CA ASN A 70 -26.71 -16.64 3.32
C ASN A 70 -25.47 -17.47 2.89
N HIS A 71 -24.35 -17.24 3.55
CA HIS A 71 -23.06 -17.91 3.31
C HIS A 71 -22.49 -17.71 1.88
N LYS A 72 -22.81 -16.60 1.25
CA LYS A 72 -22.33 -16.27 -0.07
C LYS A 72 -20.81 -16.07 -0.08
N ILE A 73 -20.14 -16.86 -0.90
CA ILE A 73 -18.69 -16.75 -1.09
C ILE A 73 -18.41 -15.67 -2.14
N TYR A 74 -17.71 -14.63 -1.73
CA TYR A 74 -17.22 -13.60 -2.63
C TYR A 74 -15.89 -14.04 -3.26
N GLY A 75 -15.89 -14.11 -4.58
CA GLY A 75 -14.70 -14.42 -5.37
C GLY A 75 -13.82 -13.20 -5.67
N ARG A 76 -13.07 -13.34 -6.73
CA ARG A 76 -12.21 -12.30 -7.29
C ARG A 76 -13.01 -11.34 -8.18
N TRP A 77 -12.62 -10.07 -8.19
CA TRP A 77 -13.31 -9.02 -8.95
C TRP A 77 -12.39 -8.24 -9.90
N GLY A 78 -11.13 -8.67 -10.08
CA GLY A 78 -10.14 -7.89 -10.79
C GLY A 78 -9.86 -6.57 -10.07
N ASN A 79 -9.94 -5.48 -10.81
CA ASN A 79 -9.77 -4.13 -10.28
C ASN A 79 -11.09 -3.47 -9.85
N LYS A 80 -12.24 -4.14 -10.06
CA LYS A 80 -13.54 -3.61 -9.69
C LYS A 80 -13.77 -3.58 -8.19
N TYR A 81 -14.33 -2.49 -7.70
CA TYR A 81 -14.92 -2.47 -6.38
C TYR A 81 -16.37 -2.95 -6.43
N SER A 82 -16.69 -4.00 -5.69
CA SER A 82 -17.98 -4.69 -5.80
C SER A 82 -19.19 -3.85 -5.35
N ALA A 83 -18.97 -2.84 -4.51
CA ALA A 83 -20.05 -2.04 -3.93
C ALA A 83 -20.42 -0.80 -4.74
N SER A 84 -19.61 -0.36 -5.71
CA SER A 84 -19.83 0.90 -6.45
C SER A 84 -19.41 0.79 -7.92
N SER A 85 -19.99 1.67 -8.77
CA SER A 85 -19.68 1.77 -10.21
C SER A 85 -19.97 3.19 -10.74
N PRO A 86 -19.04 3.79 -11.56
CA PRO A 86 -17.73 3.22 -11.94
C PRO A 86 -16.71 3.30 -10.80
N TYR A 87 -16.16 2.16 -10.41
CA TYR A 87 -15.04 2.07 -9.48
C TYR A 87 -14.12 0.94 -9.95
N ASP A 88 -13.18 1.27 -10.86
CA ASP A 88 -12.37 0.30 -11.59
C ASP A 88 -11.22 0.99 -12.33
N SER A 89 -10.41 0.20 -13.05
CA SER A 89 -9.44 0.71 -14.03
C SER A 89 -10.06 0.81 -15.44
N PHE A 90 -9.70 1.87 -16.14
CA PHE A 90 -10.15 2.19 -17.49
C PHE A 90 -8.96 2.47 -18.40
N ASN A 91 -9.12 2.19 -19.70
CA ASN A 91 -8.07 2.45 -20.69
C ASN A 91 -8.11 3.90 -21.14
N ALA A 92 -6.93 4.50 -21.26
CA ALA A 92 -6.70 5.75 -21.97
C ALA A 92 -5.87 5.48 -23.23
N LYS A 93 -5.46 6.53 -23.95
CA LYS A 93 -4.67 6.43 -25.18
C LYS A 93 -3.31 5.77 -24.97
N ASP A 94 -2.67 6.01 -23.85
CA ASP A 94 -1.30 5.60 -23.53
C ASP A 94 -1.25 4.43 -22.54
N THR A 95 -2.06 4.46 -21.49
CA THR A 95 -2.07 3.45 -20.43
C THR A 95 -3.44 3.41 -19.73
N THR A 96 -3.51 2.78 -18.56
CA THR A 96 -4.73 2.69 -17.74
C THR A 96 -4.71 3.70 -16.61
N PHE A 97 -5.91 4.13 -16.19
CA PHE A 97 -6.14 4.96 -15.01
C PHE A 97 -7.30 4.41 -14.19
N VAL A 98 -7.43 4.86 -12.95
CA VAL A 98 -8.48 4.43 -12.03
C VAL A 98 -9.49 5.55 -11.85
N ILE A 99 -10.78 5.21 -11.87
CA ILE A 99 -11.87 6.06 -11.41
C ILE A 99 -12.44 5.42 -10.14
N ALA A 100 -12.63 6.20 -9.07
CA ALA A 100 -13.22 5.78 -7.82
C ALA A 100 -14.51 6.54 -7.52
N SER A 101 -15.49 6.44 -8.44
CA SER A 101 -16.82 7.07 -8.29
C SER A 101 -17.68 6.27 -7.32
N GLY A 102 -17.64 6.66 -6.04
CA GLY A 102 -18.29 5.93 -4.95
C GLY A 102 -19.79 6.23 -4.77
N THR A 103 -20.36 7.24 -5.45
CA THR A 103 -21.73 7.69 -5.24
C THR A 103 -22.38 8.15 -6.54
N ASP A 104 -23.73 8.25 -6.56
CA ASP A 104 -24.46 8.78 -7.71
C ASP A 104 -24.13 10.27 -7.96
N LYS A 105 -23.78 11.02 -6.90
CA LYS A 105 -23.26 12.38 -7.05
C LYS A 105 -21.94 12.39 -7.84
N HIS A 106 -20.99 11.51 -7.53
CA HIS A 106 -19.74 11.40 -8.28
C HIS A 106 -19.99 11.01 -9.74
N TRP A 107 -20.97 10.13 -10.00
CA TRP A 107 -21.37 9.81 -11.37
C TRP A 107 -21.85 11.05 -12.13
N GLY A 108 -22.72 11.85 -11.52
CA GLY A 108 -23.19 13.09 -12.12
C GLY A 108 -22.06 14.07 -12.44
N MET A 109 -21.09 14.22 -11.51
CA MET A 109 -19.90 15.05 -11.71
C MET A 109 -18.99 14.51 -12.81
N LEU A 110 -18.84 13.18 -12.91
CA LEU A 110 -18.09 12.52 -13.98
C LEU A 110 -18.74 12.73 -15.35
N CYS A 111 -20.07 12.64 -15.45
CA CYS A 111 -20.80 12.93 -16.69
C CYS A 111 -20.53 14.37 -17.18
N ASP A 112 -20.57 15.34 -16.26
CA ASP A 112 -20.24 16.74 -16.60
C ASP A 112 -18.78 16.88 -17.07
N ALA A 113 -17.86 16.23 -16.39
CA ALA A 113 -16.43 16.24 -16.72
C ALA A 113 -16.14 15.62 -18.10
N MET A 114 -16.87 14.57 -18.44
CA MET A 114 -16.78 13.94 -19.77
C MET A 114 -17.45 14.77 -20.88
N GLY A 115 -18.21 15.81 -20.54
CA GLY A 115 -18.99 16.61 -21.50
C GLY A 115 -20.27 15.92 -21.96
N HIS A 116 -20.76 14.94 -21.21
CA HIS A 116 -21.93 14.12 -21.51
C HIS A 116 -22.96 14.16 -20.37
N PRO A 117 -23.52 15.36 -20.02
CA PRO A 117 -24.48 15.48 -18.92
C PRO A 117 -25.74 14.62 -19.10
N GLU A 118 -26.10 14.28 -20.35
CA GLU A 118 -27.25 13.44 -20.69
C GLU A 118 -27.16 12.03 -20.07
N TYR A 119 -25.96 11.53 -19.75
CA TYR A 119 -25.84 10.22 -19.11
C TYR A 119 -26.30 10.17 -17.64
N LYS A 120 -26.55 11.35 -17.04
CA LYS A 120 -27.13 11.41 -15.69
C LYS A 120 -28.54 10.86 -15.64
N ASP A 121 -29.30 11.14 -16.68
CA ASP A 121 -30.72 10.78 -16.82
C ASP A 121 -30.91 9.52 -17.67
N ASP A 122 -29.83 8.88 -18.15
CA ASP A 122 -29.93 7.67 -18.95
C ASP A 122 -30.38 6.50 -18.05
N PRO A 123 -31.51 5.82 -18.41
CA PRO A 123 -32.02 4.70 -17.62
C PRO A 123 -31.02 3.57 -17.37
N ARG A 124 -29.96 3.47 -18.20
CA ARG A 124 -28.88 2.47 -18.03
C ARG A 124 -27.91 2.82 -16.89
N PHE A 125 -27.90 4.10 -16.43
CA PHE A 125 -26.90 4.62 -15.51
C PHE A 125 -27.46 5.38 -14.31
N CYS A 126 -28.78 5.38 -14.12
CA CYS A 126 -29.49 6.22 -13.15
C CYS A 126 -29.08 5.99 -11.68
N ASP A 127 -28.62 4.82 -11.33
CA ASP A 127 -28.13 4.48 -9.99
C ASP A 127 -26.97 3.48 -10.02
N THR A 128 -26.29 3.31 -8.89
CA THR A 128 -25.13 2.42 -8.77
C THR A 128 -25.44 0.98 -9.17
N GLU A 129 -26.59 0.42 -8.77
CA GLU A 129 -26.92 -0.98 -9.07
C GLU A 129 -27.20 -1.18 -10.56
N THR A 130 -27.83 -0.19 -11.18
CA THR A 130 -28.11 -0.20 -12.62
C THR A 130 -26.81 -0.04 -13.43
N ARG A 131 -25.89 0.82 -13.01
CA ARG A 131 -24.55 0.93 -13.63
C ARG A 131 -23.75 -0.37 -13.52
N LYS A 132 -23.80 -1.05 -12.38
CA LYS A 132 -23.16 -2.36 -12.20
C LYS A 132 -23.69 -3.42 -13.16
N LYS A 133 -25.01 -3.44 -13.38
CA LYS A 133 -25.63 -4.36 -14.34
C LYS A 133 -25.28 -4.03 -15.78
N ASN A 134 -25.12 -2.75 -16.09
CA ASN A 134 -24.80 -2.24 -17.43
C ASN A 134 -23.30 -1.90 -17.59
N ASP A 135 -22.43 -2.52 -16.83
CA ASP A 135 -20.99 -2.26 -16.79
C ASP A 135 -20.32 -2.24 -18.18
N LYS A 136 -20.76 -3.09 -19.10
CA LYS A 136 -20.24 -3.11 -20.46
C LYS A 136 -20.48 -1.78 -21.17
N TYR A 137 -21.70 -1.27 -21.16
CA TYR A 137 -22.05 0.01 -21.77
C TYR A 137 -21.39 1.20 -21.06
N LEU A 138 -21.29 1.13 -19.75
CA LEU A 138 -20.58 2.12 -18.96
C LEU A 138 -19.09 2.21 -19.37
N ARG A 139 -18.45 1.07 -19.56
CA ARG A 139 -17.06 1.02 -20.03
C ARG A 139 -16.90 1.56 -21.45
N GLU A 140 -17.85 1.26 -22.34
CA GLU A 140 -17.84 1.78 -23.70
C GLU A 140 -17.89 3.31 -23.70
N VAL A 141 -18.80 3.91 -22.95
CA VAL A 141 -18.93 5.38 -22.82
C VAL A 141 -17.65 6.03 -22.27
N ILE A 142 -17.10 5.47 -21.19
CA ILE A 142 -15.87 6.00 -20.60
C ILE A 142 -14.69 5.82 -21.56
N HIS A 143 -14.62 4.69 -22.27
CA HIS A 143 -13.56 4.43 -23.24
C HIS A 143 -13.63 5.35 -24.45
N GLU A 144 -14.82 5.61 -25.00
CA GLU A 144 -15.01 6.58 -26.09
C GLU A 144 -14.48 7.96 -25.70
N TRP A 145 -14.80 8.40 -24.48
CA TRP A 145 -14.32 9.68 -23.96
C TRP A 145 -12.81 9.71 -23.75
N SER A 146 -12.22 8.63 -23.28
CA SER A 146 -10.78 8.58 -22.90
C SER A 146 -9.83 8.17 -24.04
N ALA A 147 -10.36 7.67 -25.16
CA ALA A 147 -9.58 7.05 -26.23
C ALA A 147 -8.55 7.97 -26.89
N ASP A 148 -8.80 9.27 -26.94
CA ASP A 148 -7.90 10.29 -27.52
C ASP A 148 -7.04 11.00 -26.48
N LYS A 149 -7.21 10.73 -25.20
CA LYS A 149 -6.54 11.35 -24.07
C LYS A 149 -5.56 10.44 -23.39
N THR A 150 -4.49 10.99 -22.86
CA THR A 150 -3.57 10.27 -21.97
C THR A 150 -4.23 10.01 -20.60
N ALA A 151 -3.74 9.02 -19.86
CA ALA A 151 -4.21 8.76 -18.50
C ALA A 151 -4.02 9.98 -17.58
N ALA A 152 -2.97 10.76 -17.77
CA ALA A 152 -2.73 11.99 -17.03
C ALA A 152 -3.81 13.06 -17.32
N GLU A 153 -4.14 13.28 -18.59
CA GLU A 153 -5.22 14.22 -18.99
C GLU A 153 -6.59 13.77 -18.47
N CYS A 154 -6.89 12.47 -18.54
CA CYS A 154 -8.13 11.92 -17.99
C CYS A 154 -8.24 12.19 -16.47
N VAL A 155 -7.20 11.88 -15.73
CA VAL A 155 -7.16 12.07 -14.28
C VAL A 155 -7.28 13.56 -13.92
N GLU A 156 -6.57 14.45 -14.60
CA GLU A 156 -6.64 15.89 -14.36
C GLU A 156 -8.08 16.45 -14.55
N ILE A 157 -8.77 16.02 -15.62
CA ILE A 157 -10.15 16.44 -15.89
C ILE A 157 -11.10 15.94 -14.80
N ILE A 158 -10.97 14.66 -14.41
CA ILE A 158 -11.85 14.01 -13.44
C ILE A 158 -11.63 14.58 -12.04
N ASP A 159 -10.36 14.77 -11.64
CA ASP A 159 -9.98 15.30 -10.33
C ASP A 159 -10.45 16.76 -10.17
N LYS A 160 -10.29 17.60 -11.19
CA LYS A 160 -10.85 18.97 -11.21
C LYS A 160 -12.36 19.01 -11.02
N ALA A 161 -13.08 17.99 -11.45
CA ALA A 161 -14.50 17.85 -11.22
C ALA A 161 -14.84 17.36 -9.80
N GLY A 162 -13.86 17.00 -9.00
CA GLY A 162 -14.03 16.50 -7.64
C GLY A 162 -14.40 15.02 -7.55
N VAL A 163 -14.13 14.24 -8.59
CA VAL A 163 -14.28 12.78 -8.57
C VAL A 163 -12.89 12.17 -8.35
N PRO A 164 -12.70 11.27 -7.36
CA PRO A 164 -11.42 10.65 -7.15
C PRO A 164 -10.97 9.80 -8.35
N ALA A 165 -9.80 10.10 -8.87
CA ALA A 165 -9.16 9.38 -9.95
C ALA A 165 -7.65 9.34 -9.74
N ALA A 166 -6.97 8.35 -10.32
CA ALA A 166 -5.52 8.23 -10.22
C ALA A 166 -4.90 7.52 -11.42
N ARG A 167 -3.68 7.91 -11.77
CA ARG A 167 -2.83 7.11 -12.66
C ARG A 167 -2.39 5.83 -11.94
N ILE A 168 -2.14 4.77 -12.69
CA ILE A 168 -1.49 3.57 -12.16
C ILE A 168 0.01 3.76 -12.32
N TYR A 169 0.67 4.04 -11.22
CA TYR A 169 2.11 4.27 -11.16
C TYR A 169 2.88 2.94 -11.17
N ASN A 170 3.96 2.89 -11.94
CA ASN A 170 5.01 1.91 -11.76
C ASN A 170 6.03 2.39 -10.71
N VAL A 171 7.07 1.59 -10.43
CA VAL A 171 8.08 1.95 -9.41
C VAL A 171 8.85 3.21 -9.80
N GLU A 172 9.18 3.39 -11.08
CA GLU A 172 9.87 4.58 -11.56
C GLU A 172 9.01 5.85 -11.36
N ASP A 173 7.72 5.79 -11.71
CA ASP A 173 6.79 6.89 -11.47
C ASP A 173 6.75 7.28 -9.98
N VAL A 174 6.74 6.28 -9.07
CA VAL A 174 6.70 6.54 -7.61
C VAL A 174 7.97 7.22 -7.11
N VAL A 175 9.15 6.76 -7.55
CA VAL A 175 10.43 7.30 -7.04
C VAL A 175 10.84 8.62 -7.69
N THR A 176 10.24 8.98 -8.82
CA THR A 176 10.50 10.24 -9.54
C THR A 176 9.42 11.29 -9.35
N ASP A 177 8.27 10.95 -8.75
CA ASP A 177 7.22 11.92 -8.43
C ASP A 177 7.66 12.82 -7.26
N PRO A 178 7.84 14.15 -7.48
CA PRO A 178 8.33 15.06 -6.44
C PRO A 178 7.42 15.09 -5.20
N GLY A 179 6.11 14.97 -5.39
CA GLY A 179 5.15 14.97 -4.30
C GLY A 179 5.32 13.75 -3.38
N ILE A 180 5.71 12.60 -3.94
CA ILE A 180 5.96 11.38 -3.19
C ILE A 180 7.39 11.35 -2.66
N ALA A 181 8.36 11.52 -3.54
CA ALA A 181 9.77 11.35 -3.23
C ALA A 181 10.29 12.44 -2.29
N GLU A 182 10.02 13.72 -2.62
CA GLU A 182 10.58 14.89 -1.94
C GLU A 182 9.62 15.47 -0.90
N ASP A 183 8.42 15.94 -1.30
CA ASP A 183 7.48 16.61 -0.39
C ASP A 183 7.01 15.67 0.75
N ARG A 184 6.83 14.38 0.44
CA ARG A 184 6.50 13.36 1.43
C ARG A 184 7.70 12.63 1.99
N GLU A 185 8.91 12.96 1.55
CA GLU A 185 10.17 12.34 2.02
C GLU A 185 10.07 10.80 2.02
N MET A 186 9.47 10.22 0.97
CA MET A 186 9.33 8.77 0.88
C MET A 186 10.56 8.10 0.29
N ILE A 187 11.48 8.87 -0.30
CA ILE A 187 12.77 8.42 -0.76
C ILE A 187 13.85 9.20 0.00
N VAL A 188 14.61 8.50 0.82
CA VAL A 188 15.60 9.11 1.71
C VAL A 188 16.96 8.44 1.57
N LYS A 189 18.02 9.16 1.91
CA LYS A 189 19.38 8.65 1.94
C LYS A 189 19.80 8.36 3.38
N VAL A 190 20.48 7.24 3.58
CA VAL A 190 21.08 6.83 4.85
C VAL A 190 22.55 6.47 4.64
N LYS A 191 23.37 6.68 5.66
CA LYS A 191 24.79 6.27 5.58
C LYS A 191 24.88 4.77 5.43
N ALA A 192 25.69 4.33 4.48
CA ALA A 192 26.04 2.92 4.32
C ALA A 192 27.22 2.57 5.24
N PRO A 193 27.32 1.31 5.72
CA PRO A 193 28.56 0.79 6.29
C PRO A 193 29.70 0.87 5.28
N ALA A 194 30.93 0.94 5.79
CA ALA A 194 32.10 0.91 4.90
C ALA A 194 32.08 -0.35 4.01
N ALA A 195 32.35 -0.14 2.71
CA ALA A 195 32.36 -1.20 1.69
C ALA A 195 31.01 -1.90 1.43
N HIS A 196 29.88 -1.28 1.73
CA HIS A 196 28.57 -1.85 1.36
C HIS A 196 28.44 -1.92 -0.17
N PRO A 197 28.13 -3.09 -0.76
CA PRO A 197 28.20 -3.31 -2.21
C PRO A 197 27.20 -2.45 -3.02
N GLU A 198 26.13 -1.99 -2.39
CA GLU A 198 25.08 -1.18 -3.02
C GLU A 198 25.18 0.32 -2.66
N ALA A 199 26.20 0.72 -1.89
CA ALA A 199 26.40 2.12 -1.57
C ALA A 199 26.79 2.91 -2.83
N GLY A 200 26.24 4.12 -2.98
CA GLY A 200 26.67 5.06 -3.99
C GLY A 200 28.11 5.55 -3.75
N GLU A 201 28.67 6.28 -4.70
CA GLU A 201 30.00 6.89 -4.57
C GLU A 201 30.12 7.83 -3.36
N ASP A 202 28.97 8.38 -2.91
CA ASP A 202 28.84 9.21 -1.71
C ASP A 202 28.83 8.42 -0.39
N GLY A 203 28.89 7.10 -0.46
CA GLY A 203 28.80 6.22 0.73
C GLY A 203 27.39 6.16 1.34
N GLU A 204 26.34 6.45 0.55
CA GLU A 204 24.96 6.44 1.00
C GLU A 204 24.13 5.35 0.29
N LEU A 205 23.08 4.90 0.95
CA LEU A 205 22.03 4.05 0.38
C LEU A 205 20.74 4.84 0.27
N THR A 206 20.05 4.67 -0.84
CA THR A 206 18.68 5.17 -1.00
C THR A 206 17.69 4.15 -0.48
N VAL A 207 16.83 4.56 0.45
CA VAL A 207 15.85 3.68 1.09
C VAL A 207 14.46 4.34 1.15
N VAL A 208 13.44 3.53 1.45
CA VAL A 208 12.07 4.03 1.63
C VAL A 208 11.96 4.79 2.96
N GLY A 209 11.43 6.00 2.92
CA GLY A 209 11.17 6.83 4.09
C GLY A 209 9.97 6.36 4.91
N SER A 210 9.82 6.90 6.10
CA SER A 210 8.69 6.60 6.97
C SER A 210 7.39 7.19 6.44
N ALA A 211 6.32 6.40 6.43
CA ALA A 211 4.97 6.88 6.14
C ALA A 211 4.38 7.72 7.30
N ILE A 212 4.93 7.59 8.51
CA ILE A 212 4.48 8.34 9.70
C ILE A 212 5.24 9.66 9.76
N LYS A 213 4.54 10.77 9.64
CA LYS A 213 5.10 12.12 9.71
C LYS A 213 4.65 12.80 11.01
N MET A 214 5.59 13.04 11.91
CA MET A 214 5.36 13.70 13.20
C MET A 214 6.22 14.97 13.28
N PRO A 215 5.67 16.16 12.98
CA PRO A 215 6.47 17.39 12.88
C PRO A 215 7.23 17.77 14.17
N LEU A 216 6.67 17.45 15.33
CA LEU A 216 7.31 17.73 16.62
C LEU A 216 8.38 16.71 17.03
N THR A 217 8.34 15.52 16.44
CA THR A 217 9.29 14.42 16.66
C THR A 217 9.62 13.77 15.33
N PRO A 218 10.35 14.47 14.44
CA PRO A 218 10.63 13.97 13.10
C PRO A 218 11.42 12.65 13.16
N MET A 219 11.15 11.78 12.18
CA MET A 219 11.88 10.53 12.05
C MET A 219 13.37 10.81 11.82
N GLN A 220 14.21 10.13 12.60
CA GLN A 220 15.65 10.16 12.41
C GLN A 220 16.09 8.85 11.76
N TYR A 221 16.74 8.96 10.61
CA TYR A 221 17.30 7.84 9.90
C TYR A 221 18.74 7.63 10.35
N GLY A 222 19.02 6.45 10.87
CA GLY A 222 20.37 6.08 11.30
C GLY A 222 21.23 5.59 10.13
N GLN A 223 22.17 4.71 10.44
CA GLN A 223 22.99 4.02 9.47
C GLN A 223 22.25 2.76 8.97
N ALA A 224 22.47 2.39 7.71
CA ALA A 224 22.00 1.11 7.17
C ALA A 224 22.63 -0.08 7.93
N ALA A 225 22.01 -1.25 7.82
CA ALA A 225 22.51 -2.46 8.45
C ALA A 225 23.94 -2.77 7.99
N GLY A 226 24.82 -3.15 8.93
CA GLY A 226 26.16 -3.62 8.64
C GLY A 226 26.19 -5.07 8.20
N ASP A 227 27.39 -5.56 7.92
CA ASP A 227 27.63 -6.99 7.64
C ASP A 227 27.22 -7.89 8.82
N ILE A 228 27.00 -9.16 8.53
CA ILE A 228 26.71 -10.16 9.57
C ILE A 228 27.85 -10.18 10.59
N GLY A 229 27.50 -9.92 11.85
CA GLY A 229 28.47 -9.90 12.95
C GLY A 229 29.18 -8.55 13.16
N ALA A 230 28.83 -7.50 12.43
CA ALA A 230 29.45 -6.17 12.56
C ALA A 230 29.45 -5.62 14.00
N ASN A 231 28.46 -5.97 14.80
CA ASN A 231 28.32 -5.55 16.19
C ASN A 231 28.80 -6.60 17.21
N ASN A 232 29.35 -7.73 16.78
CA ASN A 232 29.73 -8.80 17.68
C ASN A 232 30.70 -8.35 18.80
N ASP A 233 31.73 -7.61 18.44
CA ASP A 233 32.75 -7.20 19.41
C ASP A 233 32.17 -6.26 20.48
N GLU A 234 31.30 -5.33 20.08
CA GLU A 234 30.63 -4.40 20.98
C GLU A 234 29.69 -5.14 21.94
N ILE A 235 28.77 -5.94 21.37
CA ILE A 235 27.75 -6.65 22.15
C ILE A 235 28.38 -7.68 23.12
N PHE A 236 29.34 -8.47 22.67
CA PHE A 236 29.95 -9.47 23.54
C PHE A 236 30.85 -8.86 24.62
N LYS A 237 31.52 -7.71 24.34
CA LYS A 237 32.22 -6.93 25.38
C LYS A 237 31.27 -6.39 26.45
N GLU A 238 30.14 -5.86 26.06
CA GLU A 238 29.07 -5.43 26.99
C GLU A 238 28.55 -6.59 27.86
N LEU A 239 28.50 -7.80 27.30
CA LEU A 239 28.12 -9.01 28.01
C LEU A 239 29.26 -9.57 28.90
N GLY A 240 30.44 -8.92 28.94
CA GLY A 240 31.54 -9.27 29.80
C GLY A 240 32.52 -10.29 29.22
N PHE A 241 32.48 -10.55 27.91
CA PHE A 241 33.46 -11.41 27.24
C PHE A 241 34.80 -10.66 27.11
N SER A 242 35.90 -11.37 27.46
CA SER A 242 37.25 -10.84 27.27
C SER A 242 37.65 -10.83 25.78
N GLU A 243 38.63 -9.99 25.44
CA GLU A 243 39.14 -9.92 24.06
C GLU A 243 39.76 -11.28 23.63
N ASP A 244 40.45 -11.97 24.55
CA ASP A 244 40.96 -13.30 24.27
C ASP A 244 39.87 -14.33 23.94
N LYS A 245 38.72 -14.22 24.65
CA LYS A 245 37.58 -15.09 24.38
C LYS A 245 36.92 -14.77 23.06
N LEU A 246 36.83 -13.50 22.68
CA LEU A 246 36.34 -13.11 21.36
C LEU A 246 37.25 -13.59 20.24
N ALA A 247 38.56 -13.46 20.40
CA ALA A 247 39.53 -13.98 19.44
C ALA A 247 39.41 -15.52 19.27
N GLU A 248 39.27 -16.29 20.38
CA GLU A 248 39.00 -17.72 20.31
C GLU A 248 37.71 -18.07 19.54
N LEU A 249 36.64 -17.33 19.79
CA LEU A 249 35.35 -17.56 19.13
C LEU A 249 35.40 -17.25 17.62
N LYS A 250 36.16 -16.21 17.23
CA LYS A 250 36.42 -15.89 15.82
C LYS A 250 37.27 -16.94 15.14
N GLU A 251 38.35 -17.41 15.79
CA GLU A 251 39.22 -18.49 15.28
C GLU A 251 38.43 -19.78 15.04
N LYS A 252 37.46 -20.06 15.91
CA LYS A 252 36.56 -21.23 15.79
C LYS A 252 35.38 -21.00 14.85
N HIS A 253 35.29 -19.86 14.20
CA HIS A 253 34.15 -19.47 13.32
C HIS A 253 32.77 -19.59 14.01
N VAL A 254 32.70 -19.36 15.34
CA VAL A 254 31.46 -19.30 16.11
C VAL A 254 30.81 -17.91 15.93
N ILE A 255 31.63 -16.89 15.81
CA ILE A 255 31.26 -15.51 15.48
C ILE A 255 32.12 -14.99 14.33
N ASN A 256 31.61 -13.96 13.62
CA ASN A 256 32.39 -13.27 12.58
C ASN A 256 33.27 -12.16 13.19
#